data_a6d6ea9d902b7be881cfda33ec69d2ab
#
_entry.id   a6d6ea9d902b7be881cfda33ec69d2ab
#
_cell.length_a   1.000
_cell.length_b   1.000
_cell.length_c   1.000
_cell.angle_alpha   90.00
_cell.angle_beta   90.00
_cell.angle_gamma   90.00
#
_symmetry.space_group_name_H-M   'P 1'
#
loop_
_entity.id
_entity.type
_entity.pdbx_description
1 polymer ?
#
loop_
_entity_poly.entity_id
_entity_poly.type
_entity_poly.pdbx_seq_one_letter_code
_entity_poly.pdbx_strand_id
1 'polypeptide(L)'
;MTERFLKSCIKKDYYENLIYQTDRVRGEGIQSINDYFLLAERKTLNFAHYYIMLIEYIEGVGLNEYLEISDDLKDQLSESIKELHQHGMVSGDPHKGNFIVSEKGLRLIDLSGKKTTAVLKAKDRIDLERHYNIKNELKDFGYTYLIFKKKIKKVIRDVKVKLGLKSK
;
A
#
# COMPACT_ATOMS: atom_id res chain seq x y z
N MET A 1 -3.38 23.35 7.72
CA MET A 1 -3.56 22.76 9.07
C MET A 1 -5.01 22.38 9.38
N THR A 2 -5.99 23.18 9.02
CA THR A 2 -7.43 23.00 9.32
C THR A 2 -8.08 21.74 8.72
N GLU A 3 -7.74 21.35 7.50
CA GLU A 3 -8.37 20.18 6.84
C GLU A 3 -7.97 18.83 7.48
N ARG A 4 -6.72 18.69 7.94
CA ARG A 4 -6.25 17.51 8.67
C ARG A 4 -6.92 17.41 10.04
N PHE A 5 -7.08 18.53 10.73
CA PHE A 5 -7.75 18.59 12.03
C PHE A 5 -9.20 18.14 11.93
N LEU A 6 -9.97 18.66 10.97
CA LEU A 6 -11.36 18.25 10.74
C LEU A 6 -11.51 16.77 10.37
N LYS A 7 -10.56 16.24 9.59
CA LYS A 7 -10.55 14.80 9.24
C LYS A 7 -10.22 13.91 10.43
N SER A 8 -9.37 14.36 11.36
CA SER A 8 -9.00 13.59 12.56
C SER A 8 -10.14 13.50 13.59
N CYS A 9 -11.04 14.48 13.60
CA CYS A 9 -12.21 14.45 14.50
C CYS A 9 -13.23 13.35 14.13
N ILE A 10 -13.23 12.88 12.86
CA ILE A 10 -14.27 11.98 12.33
C ILE A 10 -13.71 10.58 11.99
N LYS A 11 -12.42 10.45 11.70
CA LYS A 11 -11.81 9.17 11.34
C LYS A 11 -10.98 8.61 12.48
N LYS A 12 -11.05 7.27 12.66
CA LYS A 12 -10.08 6.54 13.47
C LYS A 12 -8.66 6.90 13.03
N ASP A 13 -7.76 6.99 13.99
CA ASP A 13 -6.36 7.24 13.73
C ASP A 13 -5.81 6.24 12.70
N TYR A 14 -4.97 6.75 11.80
CA TYR A 14 -4.38 5.93 10.72
C TYR A 14 -3.53 4.78 11.28
N TYR A 15 -2.68 5.08 12.27
CA TYR A 15 -1.74 4.10 12.84
C TYR A 15 -2.44 3.07 13.72
N GLU A 16 -3.42 3.49 14.52
CA GLU A 16 -4.26 2.58 15.29
C GLU A 16 -4.98 1.57 14.38
N ASN A 17 -5.53 2.05 13.26
CA ASN A 17 -6.17 1.18 12.29
C ASN A 17 -5.16 0.27 11.56
N LEU A 18 -3.94 0.77 11.28
CA LEU A 18 -2.87 -0.03 10.66
C LEU A 18 -2.51 -1.21 11.56
N ILE A 19 -2.20 -0.95 12.84
CA ILE A 19 -1.86 -2.01 13.80
C ILE A 19 -3.00 -3.01 13.92
N TYR A 20 -4.23 -2.54 14.15
CA TYR A 20 -5.39 -3.42 14.27
C TYR A 20 -5.58 -4.34 13.05
N GLN A 21 -5.42 -3.81 11.83
CA GLN A 21 -5.56 -4.64 10.62
C GLN A 21 -4.38 -5.61 10.46
N THR A 22 -3.17 -5.20 10.79
CA THR A 22 -1.99 -6.07 10.72
C THR A 22 -2.09 -7.21 11.74
N ASP A 23 -2.43 -6.93 12.99
CA ASP A 23 -2.62 -7.95 14.02
C ASP A 23 -3.68 -8.97 13.62
N ARG A 24 -4.82 -8.49 13.07
CA ARG A 24 -5.89 -9.36 12.59
C ARG A 24 -5.37 -10.31 11.49
N VAL A 25 -4.71 -9.77 10.48
CA VAL A 25 -4.24 -10.54 9.33
C VAL A 25 -3.13 -11.52 9.73
N ARG A 26 -2.23 -11.12 10.65
CA ARG A 26 -1.22 -12.02 11.22
C ARG A 26 -1.85 -13.12 12.06
N GLY A 27 -2.87 -12.80 12.84
CA GLY A 27 -3.65 -13.80 13.60
C GLY A 27 -4.37 -14.82 12.71
N GLU A 28 -4.64 -14.47 11.46
CA GLU A 28 -5.17 -15.36 10.43
C GLU A 28 -4.07 -16.21 9.73
N GLY A 29 -2.79 -16.04 10.12
CA GLY A 29 -1.67 -16.88 9.70
C GLY A 29 -0.72 -16.29 8.67
N ILE A 30 -0.95 -15.06 8.17
CA ILE A 30 -0.05 -14.41 7.22
C ILE A 30 1.29 -14.08 7.89
N GLN A 31 2.38 -14.62 7.36
CA GLN A 31 3.75 -14.39 7.82
C GLN A 31 4.54 -13.43 6.90
N SER A 32 4.02 -13.16 5.71
CA SER A 32 4.67 -12.33 4.69
C SER A 32 4.70 -10.84 4.99
N ILE A 33 4.08 -10.38 6.08
CA ILE A 33 4.05 -8.96 6.51
C ILE A 33 4.82 -8.75 7.81
N ASN A 34 5.31 -7.51 8.02
CA ASN A 34 5.96 -7.13 9.27
C ASN A 34 4.96 -6.97 10.42
N ASP A 35 5.46 -7.07 11.64
CA ASP A 35 4.70 -6.89 12.88
C ASP A 35 4.85 -5.49 13.47
N TYR A 36 3.84 -5.05 14.23
CA TYR A 36 3.83 -3.79 14.96
C TYR A 36 3.56 -4.09 16.43
N PHE A 37 4.56 -3.84 17.29
CA PHE A 37 4.50 -4.25 18.70
C PHE A 37 3.93 -3.19 19.63
N LEU A 38 4.09 -1.92 19.29
CA LEU A 38 3.67 -0.82 20.14
C LEU A 38 3.36 0.43 19.30
N LEU A 39 2.31 1.13 19.69
CA LEU A 39 2.05 2.51 19.29
C LEU A 39 1.84 3.35 20.55
N ALA A 40 2.72 4.32 20.78
CA ALA A 40 2.53 5.34 21.79
C ALA A 40 2.26 6.68 21.10
N GLU A 41 1.20 7.38 21.51
CA GLU A 41 0.78 8.62 20.90
C GLU A 41 0.54 9.70 21.94
N ARG A 42 0.96 10.93 21.63
CA ARG A 42 0.54 12.12 22.35
C ARG A 42 -0.52 12.84 21.52
N LYS A 43 -1.76 12.81 21.99
CA LYS A 43 -2.93 13.39 21.33
C LYS A 43 -3.47 14.61 22.06
N THR A 44 -4.05 15.54 21.31
CA THR A 44 -5.00 16.53 21.82
C THR A 44 -6.32 16.27 21.08
N LEU A 45 -7.34 15.84 21.81
CA LEU A 45 -8.54 15.23 21.22
C LEU A 45 -8.14 14.00 20.37
N ASN A 46 -8.56 13.93 19.10
CA ASN A 46 -8.19 12.86 18.16
C ASN A 46 -7.01 13.23 17.25
N PHE A 47 -6.31 14.32 17.54
CA PHE A 47 -5.17 14.75 16.75
C PHE A 47 -3.86 14.34 17.43
N ALA A 48 -3.14 13.40 16.82
CA ALA A 48 -1.81 12.99 17.28
C ALA A 48 -0.78 14.04 16.88
N HIS A 49 -0.03 14.57 17.86
CA HIS A 49 1.08 15.48 17.65
C HIS A 49 2.40 14.74 17.47
N TYR A 50 2.55 13.66 18.25
CA TYR A 50 3.72 12.79 18.21
C TYR A 50 3.26 11.35 18.34
N TYR A 51 3.98 10.45 17.68
CA TYR A 51 3.83 9.01 17.85
C TYR A 51 5.20 8.33 17.85
N ILE A 52 5.28 7.26 18.62
CA ILE A 52 6.41 6.33 18.64
C ILE A 52 5.82 4.97 18.30
N MET A 53 6.40 4.30 17.32
CA MET A 53 5.97 2.99 16.88
C MET A 53 7.15 2.02 16.98
N LEU A 54 6.94 0.89 17.64
CA LEU A 54 7.88 -0.20 17.69
C LEU A 54 7.44 -1.25 16.65
N ILE A 55 8.34 -1.52 15.71
CA ILE A 55 8.06 -2.36 14.54
C ILE A 55 9.06 -3.52 14.53
N GLU A 56 8.66 -4.68 14.03
CA GLU A 56 9.56 -5.81 13.76
C GLU A 56 10.72 -5.37 12.88
N TYR A 57 11.94 -5.65 13.33
CA TYR A 57 13.11 -5.56 12.48
C TYR A 57 13.22 -6.84 11.66
N ILE A 58 13.25 -6.71 10.34
CA ILE A 58 13.39 -7.82 9.40
C ILE A 58 14.83 -7.80 8.88
N GLU A 59 15.60 -8.82 9.23
CA GLU A 59 16.93 -9.03 8.65
C GLU A 59 16.80 -9.51 7.21
N GLY A 60 17.47 -8.80 6.28
CA GLY A 60 17.39 -9.13 4.86
C GLY A 60 17.85 -7.98 3.99
N VAL A 61 17.66 -8.15 2.69
CA VAL A 61 18.06 -7.18 1.65
C VAL A 61 16.79 -6.56 1.05
N GLY A 62 16.74 -5.24 1.00
CA GLY A 62 15.65 -4.54 0.35
C GLY A 62 15.56 -4.86 -1.14
N LEU A 63 14.36 -5.08 -1.66
CA LEU A 63 14.17 -5.43 -3.07
C LEU A 63 14.63 -4.31 -4.03
N ASN A 64 14.73 -3.09 -3.54
CA ASN A 64 15.29 -1.96 -4.29
C ASN A 64 16.81 -2.06 -4.55
N GLU A 65 17.52 -2.94 -3.84
CA GLU A 65 18.95 -3.20 -4.03
C GLU A 65 19.24 -4.21 -5.16
N TYR A 66 18.18 -4.92 -5.60
CA TYR A 66 18.29 -5.86 -6.71
C TYR A 66 18.26 -5.13 -8.05
N LEU A 67 19.28 -5.30 -8.88
CA LEU A 67 19.33 -4.79 -10.25
C LEU A 67 18.24 -5.42 -11.13
N GLU A 68 18.12 -6.75 -11.03
CA GLU A 68 17.10 -7.53 -11.72
C GLU A 68 16.31 -8.37 -10.71
N ILE A 69 15.02 -8.55 -10.96
CA ILE A 69 14.13 -9.36 -10.15
C ILE A 69 13.87 -10.65 -10.91
N SER A 70 14.27 -11.78 -10.31
CA SER A 70 14.04 -13.11 -10.87
C SER A 70 12.54 -13.41 -10.99
N ASP A 71 12.19 -14.36 -11.84
CA ASP A 71 10.79 -14.75 -11.99
C ASP A 71 10.25 -15.41 -10.72
N ASP A 72 11.06 -16.14 -9.97
CA ASP A 72 10.71 -16.67 -8.65
C ASP A 72 10.34 -15.55 -7.65
N LEU A 73 11.10 -14.46 -7.61
CA LEU A 73 10.76 -13.30 -6.76
C LEU A 73 9.49 -12.58 -7.25
N LYS A 74 9.22 -12.55 -8.55
CA LYS A 74 7.96 -12.01 -9.09
C LYS A 74 6.76 -12.86 -8.68
N ASP A 75 6.91 -14.17 -8.67
CA ASP A 75 5.87 -15.09 -8.22
C ASP A 75 5.61 -14.91 -6.72
N GLN A 76 6.65 -14.81 -5.89
CA GLN A 76 6.52 -14.50 -4.46
C GLN A 76 5.84 -13.16 -4.21
N LEU A 77 6.18 -12.10 -4.97
CA LEU A 77 5.53 -10.79 -4.92
C LEU A 77 4.03 -10.88 -5.23
N SER A 78 3.71 -11.57 -6.31
CA SER A 78 2.32 -11.77 -6.74
C SER A 78 1.50 -12.52 -5.69
N GLU A 79 2.07 -13.60 -5.15
CA GLU A 79 1.39 -14.44 -4.15
C GLU A 79 1.22 -13.70 -2.82
N SER A 80 2.24 -12.96 -2.33
CA SER A 80 2.14 -12.16 -1.10
C SER A 80 1.02 -11.11 -1.18
N ILE A 81 0.89 -10.43 -2.31
CA ILE A 81 -0.20 -9.44 -2.50
C ILE A 81 -1.57 -10.13 -2.62
N LYS A 82 -1.63 -11.27 -3.30
CA LYS A 82 -2.86 -12.05 -3.43
C LYS A 82 -3.33 -12.60 -2.08
N GLU A 83 -2.42 -13.15 -1.29
CA GLU A 83 -2.68 -13.61 0.08
C GLU A 83 -3.23 -12.47 0.94
N LEU A 84 -2.58 -11.31 0.92
CA LEU A 84 -3.05 -10.12 1.64
C LEU A 84 -4.46 -9.71 1.22
N HIS A 85 -4.76 -9.77 -0.09
CA HIS A 85 -6.10 -9.47 -0.62
C HIS A 85 -7.16 -10.51 -0.18
N GLN A 86 -6.80 -11.78 -0.04
CA GLN A 86 -7.70 -12.84 0.45
C GLN A 86 -8.08 -12.60 1.91
N HIS A 87 -7.14 -12.12 2.72
CA HIS A 87 -7.36 -11.77 4.12
C HIS A 87 -7.92 -10.34 4.32
N GLY A 88 -8.43 -9.72 3.27
CA GLY A 88 -9.21 -8.48 3.38
C GLY A 88 -8.38 -7.21 3.59
N MET A 89 -7.08 -7.22 3.32
CA MET A 89 -6.19 -6.07 3.41
C MET A 89 -5.51 -5.78 2.07
N VAL A 90 -5.08 -4.54 1.82
CA VAL A 90 -4.29 -4.15 0.65
C VAL A 90 -2.95 -3.59 1.08
N SER A 91 -1.93 -3.77 0.25
CA SER A 91 -0.64 -3.11 0.41
C SER A 91 -0.79 -1.58 0.33
N GLY A 92 -1.43 -1.11 -0.73
CA GLY A 92 -1.67 0.30 -0.99
C GLY A 92 -0.56 0.99 -1.76
N ASP A 93 0.67 0.51 -1.67
CA ASP A 93 1.83 0.98 -2.44
C ASP A 93 2.94 -0.09 -2.55
N PRO A 94 2.77 -1.14 -3.38
CA PRO A 94 3.70 -2.25 -3.49
C PRO A 94 4.90 -1.89 -4.38
N HIS A 95 5.70 -0.90 -3.99
CA HIS A 95 6.95 -0.56 -4.69
C HIS A 95 8.15 -1.31 -4.08
N LYS A 96 9.31 -1.31 -4.81
CA LYS A 96 10.50 -2.08 -4.44
C LYS A 96 11.02 -1.81 -3.01
N GLY A 97 10.90 -0.59 -2.52
CA GLY A 97 11.35 -0.21 -1.17
C GLY A 97 10.49 -0.77 -0.03
N ASN A 98 9.30 -1.34 -0.35
CA ASN A 98 8.39 -1.91 0.64
C ASN A 98 8.48 -3.44 0.73
N PHE A 99 9.52 -4.03 0.13
CA PHE A 99 9.77 -5.46 0.22
C PHE A 99 11.20 -5.75 0.66
N ILE A 100 11.35 -6.73 1.54
CA ILE A 100 12.63 -7.24 2.05
C ILE A 100 12.70 -8.73 1.73
N VAL A 101 13.78 -9.14 1.08
CA VAL A 101 14.13 -10.56 0.89
C VAL A 101 14.89 -11.02 2.12
N SER A 102 14.28 -11.87 2.92
CA SER A 102 14.84 -12.43 4.14
C SER A 102 15.09 -13.94 3.99
N GLU A 103 15.77 -14.55 4.96
CA GLU A 103 15.92 -16.02 5.00
C GLU A 103 14.58 -16.76 5.09
N LYS A 104 13.53 -16.10 5.60
CA LYS A 104 12.15 -16.64 5.71
C LYS A 104 11.30 -16.36 4.48
N GLY A 105 11.89 -15.88 3.39
CA GLY A 105 11.20 -15.48 2.17
C GLY A 105 10.93 -13.96 2.08
N LEU A 106 10.09 -13.59 1.13
CA LEU A 106 9.75 -12.21 0.88
C LEU A 106 8.83 -11.64 1.97
N ARG A 107 9.20 -10.47 2.49
CA ARG A 107 8.47 -9.77 3.54
C ARG A 107 8.02 -8.39 3.05
N LEU A 108 6.75 -8.09 3.22
CA LEU A 108 6.14 -6.80 2.88
C LEU A 108 6.11 -5.89 4.11
N ILE A 109 6.61 -4.67 3.96
CA ILE A 109 6.65 -3.64 4.99
C ILE A 109 5.85 -2.40 4.56
N ASP A 110 5.67 -1.44 5.44
CA ASP A 110 4.98 -0.16 5.20
C ASP A 110 3.56 -0.32 4.64
N LEU A 111 2.77 -1.13 5.34
CA LEU A 111 1.39 -1.41 4.95
C LEU A 111 0.47 -0.20 5.14
N SER A 112 -0.56 -0.13 4.33
CA SER A 112 -1.53 0.97 4.39
C SER A 112 -2.60 0.83 5.47
N GLY A 113 -2.77 -0.34 6.09
CA GLY A 113 -3.85 -0.65 7.03
C GLY A 113 -5.26 -0.57 6.43
N LYS A 114 -5.39 -0.48 5.12
CA LYS A 114 -6.69 -0.34 4.44
C LYS A 114 -7.32 -1.69 4.16
N LYS A 115 -8.63 -1.76 4.40
CA LYS A 115 -9.44 -2.89 3.96
C LYS A 115 -9.53 -2.97 2.44
N THR A 116 -9.73 -4.18 1.93
CA THR A 116 -9.90 -4.40 0.50
C THR A 116 -11.15 -3.73 -0.07
N THR A 117 -10.99 -3.18 -1.26
CA THR A 117 -12.08 -2.85 -2.19
C THR A 117 -11.64 -3.28 -3.58
N ALA A 118 -12.58 -3.49 -4.51
CA ALA A 118 -12.24 -3.84 -5.89
C ALA A 118 -11.23 -2.85 -6.52
N VAL A 119 -11.41 -1.56 -6.24
CA VAL A 119 -10.53 -0.48 -6.73
C VAL A 119 -9.14 -0.54 -6.12
N LEU A 120 -9.01 -0.81 -4.81
CA LEU A 120 -7.72 -0.89 -4.14
C LEU A 120 -6.96 -2.15 -4.53
N LYS A 121 -7.64 -3.31 -4.64
CA LYS A 121 -7.03 -4.53 -5.18
C LYS A 121 -6.50 -4.34 -6.60
N ALA A 122 -7.30 -3.69 -7.46
CA ALA A 122 -6.88 -3.38 -8.82
C ALA A 122 -5.68 -2.41 -8.86
N LYS A 123 -5.62 -1.45 -7.91
CA LYS A 123 -4.48 -0.55 -7.78
C LYS A 123 -3.19 -1.31 -7.49
N ASP A 124 -3.18 -2.19 -6.48
CA ASP A 124 -2.00 -2.99 -6.14
C ASP A 124 -1.54 -3.84 -7.35
N ARG A 125 -2.46 -4.47 -8.09
CA ARG A 125 -2.12 -5.24 -9.30
C ARG A 125 -1.53 -4.38 -10.42
N ILE A 126 -2.06 -3.17 -10.64
CA ILE A 126 -1.51 -2.21 -11.61
C ILE A 126 -0.12 -1.72 -11.19
N ASP A 127 0.10 -1.55 -9.89
CA ASP A 127 1.40 -1.14 -9.37
C ASP A 127 2.42 -2.28 -9.47
N LEU A 128 2.02 -3.55 -9.28
CA LEU A 128 2.86 -4.73 -9.57
C LEU A 128 3.25 -4.80 -11.05
N GLU A 129 2.31 -4.58 -11.98
CA GLU A 129 2.60 -4.54 -13.40
C GLU A 129 3.60 -3.42 -13.74
N ARG A 130 3.43 -2.24 -13.14
CA ARG A 130 4.30 -1.07 -13.38
C ARG A 130 5.72 -1.24 -12.84
N HIS A 131 5.86 -1.78 -11.62
CA HIS A 131 7.14 -1.81 -10.91
C HIS A 131 7.95 -3.08 -11.20
N TYR A 132 7.27 -4.19 -11.53
CA TYR A 132 7.91 -5.50 -11.64
C TYR A 132 7.62 -6.20 -12.97
N ASN A 133 6.85 -5.56 -13.85
CA ASN A 133 6.41 -6.15 -15.12
C ASN A 133 5.60 -7.45 -14.93
N ILE A 134 4.93 -7.59 -13.78
CA ILE A 134 4.03 -8.70 -13.49
C ILE A 134 2.69 -8.42 -14.17
N LYS A 135 2.35 -9.21 -15.19
CA LYS A 135 1.15 -9.00 -16.01
C LYS A 135 -0.13 -9.09 -15.17
N ASN A 136 -0.94 -8.03 -15.23
CA ASN A 136 -2.27 -8.05 -14.63
C ASN A 136 -3.29 -8.70 -15.58
N GLU A 137 -3.66 -9.93 -15.30
CA GLU A 137 -4.63 -10.69 -16.11
C GLU A 137 -6.09 -10.33 -15.78
N LEU A 138 -6.36 -9.87 -14.56
CA LEU A 138 -7.72 -9.59 -14.08
C LEU A 138 -8.16 -8.16 -14.40
N LYS A 139 -9.02 -8.01 -15.41
CA LYS A 139 -9.61 -6.73 -15.83
C LYS A 139 -11.01 -6.54 -15.25
N ASP A 140 -11.12 -6.57 -13.93
CA ASP A 140 -12.36 -6.39 -13.19
C ASP A 140 -12.87 -4.93 -13.20
N PHE A 141 -14.00 -4.70 -12.48
CA PHE A 141 -14.57 -3.35 -12.30
C PHE A 141 -13.55 -2.35 -11.74
N GLY A 142 -12.76 -2.76 -10.74
CA GLY A 142 -11.76 -1.89 -10.11
C GLY A 142 -10.69 -1.44 -11.11
N TYR A 143 -10.20 -2.34 -11.95
CA TYR A 143 -9.26 -2.05 -13.02
C TYR A 143 -9.86 -1.07 -14.05
N THR A 144 -11.05 -1.37 -14.56
CA THR A 144 -11.74 -0.55 -15.56
C THR A 144 -11.97 0.87 -15.04
N TYR A 145 -12.42 0.99 -13.78
CA TYR A 145 -12.61 2.28 -13.11
C TYR A 145 -11.31 3.09 -13.03
N LEU A 146 -10.19 2.46 -12.62
CA LEU A 146 -8.90 3.15 -12.51
C LEU A 146 -8.36 3.61 -13.86
N ILE A 147 -8.47 2.78 -14.90
CA ILE A 147 -8.07 3.15 -16.26
C ILE A 147 -8.92 4.32 -16.79
N PHE A 148 -10.24 4.27 -16.60
CA PHE A 148 -11.14 5.36 -16.97
C PHE A 148 -10.81 6.67 -16.25
N LYS A 149 -10.63 6.60 -14.92
CA LYS A 149 -10.22 7.75 -14.08
C LYS A 149 -8.89 8.35 -14.55
N LYS A 150 -7.92 7.51 -14.94
CA LYS A 150 -6.62 7.96 -15.48
C LYS A 150 -6.80 8.69 -16.82
N LYS A 151 -7.65 8.18 -17.72
CA LYS A 151 -7.98 8.82 -18.99
C LYS A 151 -8.63 10.19 -18.79
N ILE A 152 -9.64 10.30 -17.91
CA ILE A 152 -10.29 11.56 -17.58
C ILE A 152 -9.28 12.58 -17.04
N LYS A 153 -8.45 12.18 -16.07
CA LYS A 153 -7.42 13.08 -15.51
C LYS A 153 -6.46 13.58 -16.59
N LYS A 154 -6.10 12.73 -17.54
CA LYS A 154 -5.25 13.13 -18.68
C LYS A 154 -5.95 14.19 -19.53
N VAL A 155 -7.20 13.96 -19.94
CA VAL A 155 -7.99 14.92 -20.73
C VAL A 155 -8.12 16.27 -20.02
N ILE A 156 -8.47 16.25 -18.72
CA ILE A 156 -8.58 17.49 -17.93
C ILE A 156 -7.24 18.24 -17.88
N ARG A 157 -6.13 17.52 -17.70
CA ARG A 157 -4.79 18.12 -17.70
C ARG A 157 -4.48 18.75 -19.06
N ASP A 158 -4.73 18.02 -20.14
CA ASP A 158 -4.43 18.48 -21.48
C ASP A 158 -5.28 19.72 -21.87
N VAL A 159 -6.54 19.76 -21.43
CA VAL A 159 -7.41 20.95 -21.55
C VAL A 159 -6.85 22.12 -20.74
N LYS A 160 -6.44 21.91 -19.48
CA LYS A 160 -5.85 22.99 -18.65
C LYS A 160 -4.56 23.56 -19.24
N VAL A 161 -3.72 22.71 -19.84
CA VAL A 161 -2.51 23.15 -20.55
C VAL A 161 -2.88 23.99 -21.79
N LYS A 162 -3.87 23.53 -22.59
CA LYS A 162 -4.33 24.27 -23.77
C LYS A 162 -4.94 25.65 -23.42
N LEU A 163 -5.59 25.76 -22.28
CA LEU A 163 -6.20 27.01 -21.77
C LEU A 163 -5.19 27.92 -21.04
N GLY A 164 -3.90 27.54 -20.97
CA GLY A 164 -2.88 28.33 -20.26
C GLY A 164 -3.03 28.34 -18.73
N LEU A 165 -3.91 27.52 -18.17
CA LEU A 165 -4.18 27.44 -16.73
C LEU A 165 -3.15 26.61 -15.95
N LYS A 166 -2.23 25.94 -16.66
CA LYS A 166 -1.13 25.17 -16.08
C LYS A 166 0.02 25.09 -17.08
N SER A 167 1.27 25.36 -16.62
CA SER A 167 2.47 25.09 -17.42
C SER A 167 2.65 23.57 -17.65
N LYS A 168 3.32 23.23 -18.75
CA LYS A 168 3.66 21.84 -19.11
C LYS A 168 4.47 21.15 -18.03
#